data_5197894946cb35db1bd0b4024c84628c
#
_entry.id   5197894946cb35db1bd0b4024c84628c
#
_cell.length_a   1.000
_cell.length_b   1.000
_cell.length_c   1.000
_cell.angle_alpha   90.00
_cell.angle_beta   90.00
_cell.angle_gamma   90.00
#
_symmetry.space_group_name_H-M   'P 1'
#
loop_
_entity.id
_entity.type
_entity.pdbx_description
1 polymer ?
#
loop_
_entity_poly.entity_id
_entity_poly.type
_entity_poly.pdbx_seq_one_letter_code
_entity_poly.pdbx_strand_id
1 'polypeptide(L)'
;MGNAFGGAEKDSGKGKKFKQSPRKQVFRGFLHPWIDRRPKGRMRSWASKSNSHYYQTLGKQMTETNRLRIAMQKSGRLSDDSQNLLERCGLKVRYHAQRLLAMAENMPVEILRVRDDDIPGLVMDGVVDLGIIGENVLEETVLARRSQGEDTKYRMLRRFEFGGCRLSIAIPADQEWKGLESLNGCRIATSYPQLLKSCFDERGLAFKPCLLTGSVEVAPRAGLADAICDLVSSGATLEANGLKEVEVVYRSKACLIAKNDPFDAEKEALVEKLLVRMQGVSRARECKYIMLHAPKSRLAEVTALLPGAEHPTILPLAGSDDHVALHMVSSESLFWETMEQLKALGASSILVLPIEKMME
;
A
#
# COMPACT_ATOMS: atom_id res chain seq x y z
N MET A 1 66.38 -13.81 10.89
CA MET A 1 67.07 -12.59 11.32
C MET A 1 65.96 -11.67 11.76
N GLY A 2 65.63 -11.47 12.91
CA GLY A 2 66.40 -11.13 14.11
C GLY A 2 65.86 -9.80 14.58
N ASN A 3 65.23 -9.87 15.67
CA ASN A 3 65.26 -9.16 16.96
C ASN A 3 64.29 -7.95 17.05
N ALA A 4 63.36 -7.90 17.93
CA ALA A 4 63.31 -8.07 19.41
C ALA A 4 63.70 -6.81 20.19
N PHE A 5 62.96 -6.59 21.29
CA PHE A 5 63.13 -5.72 22.47
C PHE A 5 62.57 -4.30 22.30
N GLY A 6 61.81 -3.73 23.17
CA GLY A 6 61.50 -4.06 24.58
C GLY A 6 61.21 -2.77 25.29
N GLY A 7 60.55 -2.87 26.38
CA GLY A 7 60.63 -1.87 27.44
C GLY A 7 59.30 -1.31 27.96
N ALA A 8 58.87 -1.87 29.02
CA ALA A 8 57.85 -1.34 29.94
C ALA A 8 58.35 -0.11 30.67
N GLU A 9 57.44 0.79 31.02
CA GLU A 9 57.48 1.36 32.39
C GLU A 9 56.13 1.90 32.82
N LYS A 10 55.85 1.65 34.05
CA LYS A 10 54.72 2.02 34.88
C LYS A 10 54.69 3.55 35.10
N ASP A 11 53.54 4.15 35.22
CA ASP A 11 53.25 4.98 36.38
C ASP A 11 51.75 5.14 36.66
N SER A 12 51.48 4.89 37.82
CA SER A 12 50.53 5.18 38.88
C SER A 12 49.48 6.30 38.65
N GLY A 13 48.22 5.92 38.86
CA GLY A 13 47.37 6.43 39.90
C GLY A 13 46.82 7.84 39.77
N LYS A 14 45.49 7.88 39.59
CA LYS A 14 44.62 8.71 40.47
C LYS A 14 43.16 8.42 40.18
N GLY A 15 42.52 7.73 41.13
CA GLY A 15 41.10 7.52 41.17
C GLY A 15 40.30 8.81 41.26
N LYS A 16 39.36 8.98 40.36
CA LYS A 16 38.28 9.94 40.58
C LYS A 16 37.05 9.20 41.03
N LYS A 17 36.76 9.35 42.31
CA LYS A 17 35.51 8.96 42.95
C LYS A 17 34.36 9.68 42.27
N PHE A 18 33.45 8.96 41.61
CA PHE A 18 32.14 9.46 41.25
C PHE A 18 31.29 9.52 42.53
N LYS A 19 30.98 10.72 42.95
CA LYS A 19 30.02 11.01 44.01
C LYS A 19 28.61 10.54 43.55
N GLN A 20 28.05 9.60 44.27
CA GLN A 20 26.60 9.37 44.26
C GLN A 20 25.88 10.56 44.85
N SER A 21 25.00 11.16 44.09
CA SER A 21 24.07 12.15 44.56
C SER A 21 22.75 11.49 44.95
N PRO A 22 22.19 11.77 46.13
CA PRO A 22 20.95 11.15 46.58
C PRO A 22 19.73 11.92 46.07
N ARG A 23 18.93 11.33 45.22
CA ARG A 23 17.55 11.77 44.96
C ARG A 23 16.60 10.60 45.11
N LYS A 24 16.40 10.17 46.35
CA LYS A 24 15.16 9.54 46.80
C LYS A 24 14.52 10.56 47.71
N GLN A 25 13.41 11.09 47.30
CA GLN A 25 12.24 11.54 48.06
C GLN A 25 11.50 12.57 47.23
N VAL A 26 10.25 12.33 47.16
CA VAL A 26 9.11 13.17 46.76
C VAL A 26 8.40 12.56 45.54
N PHE A 27 7.59 11.54 45.78
CA PHE A 27 6.31 11.32 45.12
C PHE A 27 5.47 10.39 46.03
N ARG A 28 5.12 10.89 47.21
CA ARG A 28 3.95 10.40 47.98
C ARG A 28 2.95 11.54 48.04
N GLY A 29 1.78 11.31 47.50
CA GLY A 29 0.66 12.20 47.68
C GLY A 29 0.04 12.66 46.38
N PHE A 30 -0.87 11.89 45.82
CA PHE A 30 -2.12 12.29 45.16
C PHE A 30 -2.82 11.03 44.64
N LEU A 31 -3.19 10.15 45.58
CA LEU A 31 -4.26 9.19 45.34
C LEU A 31 -5.56 9.87 45.80
N HIS A 32 -6.28 10.51 44.90
CA HIS A 32 -7.64 10.88 45.12
C HIS A 32 -8.56 9.70 44.73
N PRO A 33 -9.56 9.39 45.56
CA PRO A 33 -10.43 8.22 45.44
C PRO A 33 -11.53 8.50 44.41
N TRP A 34 -11.42 7.94 43.24
CA TRP A 34 -12.52 7.81 42.27
C TRP A 34 -12.75 6.35 41.91
N ILE A 35 -13.03 5.55 42.92
CA ILE A 35 -13.65 4.22 42.76
C ILE A 35 -14.93 4.27 43.57
N ASP A 36 -15.99 4.51 42.92
CA ASP A 36 -17.33 3.91 43.11
C ASP A 36 -18.45 4.86 42.65
N ARG A 37 -18.80 4.81 41.38
CA ARG A 37 -20.12 5.07 40.83
C ARG A 37 -20.19 4.54 39.40
N ARG A 38 -20.53 3.25 39.26
CA ARG A 38 -20.96 2.72 37.97
C ARG A 38 -22.41 3.16 37.71
N PRO A 39 -22.72 3.95 36.71
CA PRO A 39 -24.03 3.97 36.13
C PRO A 39 -24.16 2.74 35.23
N LYS A 40 -25.11 1.86 35.53
CA LYS A 40 -25.63 0.87 34.59
C LYS A 40 -26.30 1.63 33.44
N GLY A 41 -25.57 1.82 32.34
CA GLY A 41 -26.09 2.48 31.15
C GLY A 41 -25.17 2.12 29.97
N ARG A 42 -25.74 1.40 29.02
CA ARG A 42 -25.26 1.03 27.68
C ARG A 42 -23.97 1.77 27.25
N MET A 43 -22.88 1.03 27.06
CA MET A 43 -21.75 1.49 26.25
C MET A 43 -22.27 1.74 24.83
N ARG A 44 -22.69 2.95 24.57
CA ARG A 44 -22.86 3.44 23.21
C ARG A 44 -21.47 3.84 22.71
N SER A 45 -21.11 3.32 21.55
CA SER A 45 -19.87 3.60 20.83
C SER A 45 -19.58 5.11 20.74
N TRP A 46 -18.60 5.59 21.50
CA TRP A 46 -18.15 6.99 21.47
C TRP A 46 -17.22 7.27 20.29
N ALA A 47 -16.68 6.24 19.65
CA ALA A 47 -15.73 6.40 18.57
C ALA A 47 -16.35 6.82 17.22
N SER A 48 -17.61 6.44 16.92
CA SER A 48 -18.21 6.75 15.61
C SER A 48 -18.85 8.13 15.51
N LYS A 49 -19.31 8.72 16.63
CA LYS A 49 -20.01 10.02 16.57
C LYS A 49 -19.09 11.25 16.57
N SER A 50 -17.89 11.17 17.14
CA SER A 50 -16.97 12.30 17.16
C SER A 50 -16.31 12.56 15.80
N ASN A 51 -16.01 11.49 15.04
CA ASN A 51 -15.41 11.62 13.71
C ASN A 51 -16.41 12.16 12.68
N SER A 52 -17.66 11.67 12.67
CA SER A 52 -18.69 12.14 11.74
C SER A 52 -18.94 13.65 11.87
N HIS A 53 -18.98 14.19 13.08
CA HIS A 53 -19.23 15.63 13.29
C HIS A 53 -18.02 16.51 12.87
N TYR A 54 -16.81 16.02 13.08
CA TYR A 54 -15.59 16.70 12.65
C TYR A 54 -15.50 16.79 11.12
N TYR A 55 -15.79 15.69 10.41
CA TYR A 55 -15.79 15.66 8.95
C TYR A 55 -16.97 16.40 8.32
N GLN A 56 -18.14 16.42 8.95
CA GLN A 56 -19.27 17.25 8.53
C GLN A 56 -18.97 18.76 8.63
N THR A 57 -18.20 19.17 9.64
CA THR A 57 -17.78 20.56 9.81
C THR A 57 -16.72 20.94 8.76
N LEU A 58 -15.76 20.03 8.48
CA LEU A 58 -14.81 20.20 7.37
C LEU A 58 -15.54 20.30 6.02
N GLY A 59 -16.54 19.45 5.77
CA GLY A 59 -17.35 19.49 4.55
C GLY A 59 -18.09 20.82 4.36
N LYS A 60 -18.61 21.44 5.43
CA LYS A 60 -19.30 22.74 5.36
C LYS A 60 -18.38 23.93 5.06
N GLN A 61 -17.10 23.89 5.45
CA GLN A 61 -16.13 24.94 5.14
C GLN A 61 -15.54 24.84 3.72
N MET A 62 -15.79 23.72 3.01
CA MET A 62 -15.20 23.42 1.69
C MET A 62 -16.13 23.68 0.50
N THR A 63 -17.28 24.33 0.68
CA THR A 63 -18.38 24.40 -0.30
C THR A 63 -18.27 25.51 -1.37
N GLU A 64 -17.16 26.23 -1.48
CA GLU A 64 -17.11 27.36 -2.45
C GLU A 64 -16.43 27.07 -3.80
N THR A 65 -15.88 25.88 -4.04
CA THR A 65 -15.30 25.56 -5.35
C THR A 65 -15.76 24.19 -5.84
N ASN A 66 -16.25 24.14 -7.10
CA ASN A 66 -16.63 22.91 -7.80
C ASN A 66 -15.38 22.05 -8.15
N ARG A 67 -14.58 21.69 -7.11
CA ARG A 67 -13.36 20.88 -7.27
C ARG A 67 -13.66 19.40 -7.05
N LEU A 68 -13.03 18.55 -7.85
CA LEU A 68 -13.02 17.11 -7.62
C LEU A 68 -12.16 16.79 -6.39
N ARG A 69 -12.75 16.19 -5.36
CA ARG A 69 -12.07 15.83 -4.11
C ARG A 69 -11.63 14.39 -4.15
N ILE A 70 -10.33 14.16 -3.93
CA ILE A 70 -9.73 12.83 -3.90
C ILE A 70 -9.13 12.61 -2.51
N ALA A 71 -9.61 11.63 -1.77
CA ALA A 71 -8.99 11.19 -0.53
C ALA A 71 -7.88 10.18 -0.81
N MET A 72 -6.77 10.29 -0.10
CA MET A 72 -5.67 9.34 -0.13
C MET A 72 -4.96 9.25 1.21
N GLN A 73 -4.22 8.17 1.42
CA GLN A 73 -3.44 7.97 2.64
C GLN A 73 -2.40 9.09 2.82
N LYS A 74 -2.27 9.58 4.07
CA LYS A 74 -1.37 10.70 4.41
C LYS A 74 0.11 10.33 4.32
N SER A 75 0.48 9.11 4.68
CA SER A 75 1.87 8.65 4.78
C SER A 75 1.95 7.14 4.56
N GLY A 76 3.14 6.65 4.24
CA GLY A 76 3.39 5.23 3.97
C GLY A 76 3.43 4.94 2.47
N ARG A 77 3.76 3.69 2.12
CA ARG A 77 4.00 3.25 0.74
C ARG A 77 2.85 3.57 -0.20
N LEU A 78 1.61 3.31 0.23
CA LEU A 78 0.43 3.61 -0.58
C LEU A 78 0.27 5.11 -0.84
N SER A 79 0.66 5.97 0.12
CA SER A 79 0.71 7.43 -0.08
C SER A 79 1.67 7.81 -1.19
N ASP A 80 2.88 7.25 -1.17
CA ASP A 80 3.93 7.59 -2.13
C ASP A 80 3.57 7.10 -3.54
N ASP A 81 3.05 5.87 -3.65
CA ASP A 81 2.56 5.32 -4.91
C ASP A 81 1.39 6.13 -5.49
N SER A 82 0.45 6.56 -4.63
CA SER A 82 -0.70 7.37 -5.04
C SER A 82 -0.29 8.75 -5.51
N GLN A 83 0.66 9.41 -4.81
CA GLN A 83 1.22 10.70 -5.23
C GLN A 83 1.92 10.58 -6.58
N ASN A 84 2.76 9.56 -6.76
CA ASN A 84 3.45 9.29 -8.01
C ASN A 84 2.47 9.03 -9.16
N LEU A 85 1.40 8.26 -8.93
CA LEU A 85 0.35 8.04 -9.92
C LEU A 85 -0.29 9.35 -10.35
N LEU A 86 -0.74 10.18 -9.40
CA LEU A 86 -1.41 11.46 -9.68
C LEU A 86 -0.47 12.43 -10.41
N GLU A 87 0.79 12.50 -10.02
CA GLU A 87 1.82 13.31 -10.67
C GLU A 87 2.05 12.85 -12.13
N ARG A 88 2.19 11.55 -12.35
CA ARG A 88 2.32 10.96 -13.70
C ARG A 88 1.08 11.17 -14.55
N CYS A 89 -0.11 11.26 -13.94
CA CYS A 89 -1.34 11.68 -14.60
C CYS A 89 -1.39 13.18 -14.90
N GLY A 90 -0.35 13.94 -14.54
CA GLY A 90 -0.18 15.35 -14.86
C GLY A 90 -0.83 16.30 -13.85
N LEU A 91 -1.17 15.85 -12.66
CA LEU A 91 -1.56 16.75 -11.57
C LEU A 91 -0.31 17.40 -10.97
N LYS A 92 -0.30 18.72 -10.88
CA LYS A 92 0.75 19.48 -10.21
C LYS A 92 0.29 19.86 -8.81
N VAL A 93 0.67 19.07 -7.81
CA VAL A 93 0.24 19.26 -6.43
C VAL A 93 1.45 19.52 -5.55
N ARG A 94 1.40 20.58 -4.72
CA ARG A 94 2.41 20.83 -3.68
C ARG A 94 1.92 20.29 -2.35
N TYR A 95 2.55 19.22 -1.91
CA TYR A 95 2.26 18.61 -0.64
C TYR A 95 3.06 19.28 0.50
N HIS A 96 2.36 19.68 1.55
CA HIS A 96 2.99 20.17 2.78
C HIS A 96 2.78 19.13 3.89
N ALA A 97 3.83 18.78 4.60
CA ALA A 97 3.80 17.70 5.60
C ALA A 97 2.72 17.90 6.69
N GLN A 98 2.46 19.15 7.09
CA GLN A 98 1.50 19.47 8.15
C GLN A 98 0.07 19.73 7.65
N ARG A 99 -0.15 19.88 6.33
CA ARG A 99 -1.48 20.16 5.77
C ARG A 99 -2.15 18.85 5.33
N LEU A 100 -3.39 18.67 5.72
CA LEU A 100 -4.22 17.55 5.28
C LEU A 100 -4.80 17.78 3.89
N LEU A 101 -4.91 19.04 3.49
CA LEU A 101 -5.49 19.44 2.22
C LEU A 101 -4.41 20.02 1.31
N ALA A 102 -4.40 19.58 0.05
CA ALA A 102 -3.54 20.09 -1.01
C ALA A 102 -4.36 20.32 -2.28
N MET A 103 -4.12 21.43 -2.96
CA MET A 103 -4.81 21.79 -4.21
C MET A 103 -3.89 21.58 -5.40
N ALA A 104 -4.42 21.02 -6.48
CA ALA A 104 -3.71 20.99 -7.75
C ALA A 104 -3.68 22.41 -8.35
N GLU A 105 -2.52 22.81 -8.88
CA GLU A 105 -2.30 24.13 -9.47
C GLU A 105 -2.89 24.25 -10.87
N ASN A 106 -3.00 23.14 -11.59
CA ASN A 106 -3.33 23.10 -13.02
C ASN A 106 -4.65 22.41 -13.36
N MET A 107 -5.36 21.91 -12.37
CA MET A 107 -6.67 21.26 -12.52
C MET A 107 -7.54 21.56 -11.30
N PRO A 108 -8.88 21.59 -11.45
CA PRO A 108 -9.80 21.79 -10.33
C PRO A 108 -9.90 20.53 -9.47
N VAL A 109 -8.78 20.09 -8.92
CA VAL A 109 -8.67 18.91 -8.06
C VAL A 109 -8.14 19.31 -6.68
N GLU A 110 -8.69 18.70 -5.65
CA GLU A 110 -8.32 18.86 -4.26
C GLU A 110 -8.00 17.49 -3.68
N ILE A 111 -6.85 17.37 -3.02
CA ILE A 111 -6.38 16.13 -2.41
C ILE A 111 -6.53 16.22 -0.90
N LEU A 112 -7.33 15.34 -0.32
CA LEU A 112 -7.49 15.19 1.12
C LEU A 112 -6.60 14.03 1.61
N ARG A 113 -5.64 14.34 2.47
CA ARG A 113 -4.67 13.39 3.04
C ARG A 113 -5.09 12.99 4.45
N VAL A 114 -5.61 11.80 4.61
CA VAL A 114 -6.20 11.27 5.85
C VAL A 114 -5.59 9.93 6.23
N ARG A 115 -6.09 9.32 7.29
CA ARG A 115 -5.80 7.93 7.61
C ARG A 115 -6.49 7.04 6.59
N ASP A 116 -5.89 5.92 6.28
CA ASP A 116 -6.46 4.93 5.35
C ASP A 116 -7.83 4.42 5.81
N ASP A 117 -7.99 4.14 7.11
CA ASP A 117 -9.26 3.67 7.69
C ASP A 117 -10.43 4.65 7.49
N ASP A 118 -10.15 5.94 7.33
CA ASP A 118 -11.19 6.97 7.14
C ASP A 118 -11.66 7.08 5.68
N ILE A 119 -10.84 6.70 4.70
CA ILE A 119 -11.10 6.95 3.27
C ILE A 119 -12.39 6.30 2.77
N PRO A 120 -12.66 4.99 3.03
CA PRO A 120 -13.88 4.36 2.54
C PRO A 120 -15.15 5.05 3.07
N GLY A 121 -15.17 5.38 4.36
CA GLY A 121 -16.29 6.10 4.98
C GLY A 121 -16.53 7.47 4.35
N LEU A 122 -15.46 8.25 4.13
CA LEU A 122 -15.55 9.56 3.50
C LEU A 122 -16.14 9.50 2.07
N VAL A 123 -15.83 8.45 1.32
CA VAL A 123 -16.39 8.24 -0.03
C VAL A 123 -17.85 7.81 0.04
N MET A 124 -18.17 6.81 0.88
CA MET A 124 -19.54 6.29 1.03
C MET A 124 -20.52 7.35 1.56
N ASP A 125 -20.05 8.23 2.44
CA ASP A 125 -20.83 9.33 2.99
C ASP A 125 -20.86 10.59 2.08
N GLY A 126 -20.23 10.52 0.89
CA GLY A 126 -20.20 11.61 -0.11
C GLY A 126 -19.41 12.86 0.30
N VAL A 127 -18.58 12.77 1.35
CA VAL A 127 -17.71 13.88 1.82
C VAL A 127 -16.62 14.19 0.79
N VAL A 128 -16.11 13.15 0.14
CA VAL A 128 -15.18 13.23 -0.98
C VAL A 128 -15.77 12.53 -2.21
N ASP A 129 -15.31 12.91 -3.39
CA ASP A 129 -15.77 12.36 -4.64
C ASP A 129 -15.11 11.02 -4.98
N LEU A 130 -13.79 10.92 -4.73
CA LEU A 130 -12.96 9.75 -5.01
C LEU A 130 -12.08 9.38 -3.81
N GLY A 131 -11.67 8.10 -3.75
CA GLY A 131 -10.71 7.61 -2.78
C GLY A 131 -9.71 6.63 -3.39
N ILE A 132 -8.42 6.80 -3.07
CA ILE A 132 -7.37 5.80 -3.38
C ILE A 132 -7.05 5.05 -2.10
N ILE A 133 -7.29 3.73 -2.08
CA ILE A 133 -7.25 2.90 -0.88
C ILE A 133 -6.84 1.47 -1.22
N GLY A 134 -6.38 0.70 -0.23
CA GLY A 134 -6.22 -0.75 -0.34
C GLY A 134 -7.56 -1.47 -0.24
N GLU A 135 -7.76 -2.50 -1.07
CA GLU A 135 -8.99 -3.30 -1.05
C GLU A 135 -9.25 -3.95 0.32
N ASN A 136 -8.19 -4.27 1.08
CA ASN A 136 -8.29 -4.79 2.45
C ASN A 136 -9.00 -3.82 3.40
N VAL A 137 -8.63 -2.54 3.38
CA VAL A 137 -9.25 -1.52 4.24
C VAL A 137 -10.67 -1.23 3.77
N LEU A 138 -10.89 -1.20 2.46
CA LEU A 138 -12.21 -1.02 1.87
C LEU A 138 -13.16 -2.13 2.31
N GLU A 139 -12.78 -3.39 2.16
CA GLU A 139 -13.62 -4.54 2.50
C GLU A 139 -13.85 -4.66 4.01
N GLU A 140 -12.82 -4.44 4.82
CA GLU A 140 -12.96 -4.37 6.29
C GLU A 140 -14.02 -3.34 6.69
N THR A 141 -13.98 -2.13 6.07
CA THR A 141 -14.95 -1.07 6.33
C THR A 141 -16.35 -1.44 5.85
N VAL A 142 -16.47 -2.04 4.66
CA VAL A 142 -17.77 -2.50 4.11
C VAL A 142 -18.42 -3.52 5.03
N LEU A 143 -17.66 -4.52 5.49
CA LEU A 143 -18.16 -5.54 6.41
C LEU A 143 -18.56 -4.94 7.76
N ALA A 144 -17.75 -4.03 8.30
CA ALA A 144 -18.05 -3.33 9.54
C ALA A 144 -19.32 -2.50 9.44
N ARG A 145 -19.48 -1.66 8.41
CA ARG A 145 -20.67 -0.83 8.19
C ARG A 145 -21.92 -1.67 7.94
N ARG A 146 -21.80 -2.73 7.15
CA ARG A 146 -22.89 -3.68 6.89
C ARG A 146 -23.40 -4.32 8.18
N SER A 147 -22.52 -4.71 9.09
CA SER A 147 -22.91 -5.28 10.38
C SER A 147 -23.66 -4.29 11.29
N GLN A 148 -23.47 -2.98 11.03
CA GLN A 148 -24.13 -1.89 11.77
C GLN A 148 -25.39 -1.36 11.05
N GLY A 149 -25.72 -1.88 9.85
CA GLY A 149 -26.84 -1.42 9.03
C GLY A 149 -26.61 -0.05 8.39
N GLU A 150 -25.33 0.36 8.25
CA GLU A 150 -24.95 1.63 7.61
C GLU A 150 -24.84 1.48 6.08
N ASP A 151 -24.90 2.61 5.35
CA ASP A 151 -24.72 2.60 3.89
C ASP A 151 -23.29 2.19 3.51
N THR A 152 -23.21 1.28 2.54
CA THR A 152 -21.95 0.73 2.01
C THR A 152 -21.82 0.93 0.51
N LYS A 153 -22.60 1.85 -0.07
CA LYS A 153 -22.63 2.07 -1.51
C LYS A 153 -21.44 2.90 -1.97
N TYR A 154 -20.74 2.37 -2.94
CA TYR A 154 -19.66 3.05 -3.67
C TYR A 154 -19.56 2.48 -5.07
N ARG A 155 -18.83 3.17 -5.97
CA ARG A 155 -18.49 2.67 -7.29
C ARG A 155 -17.00 2.33 -7.34
N MET A 156 -16.67 1.10 -7.72
CA MET A 156 -15.28 0.72 -8.03
C MET A 156 -14.95 1.23 -9.42
N LEU A 157 -14.00 2.18 -9.53
CA LEU A 157 -13.59 2.73 -10.82
C LEU A 157 -12.41 2.00 -11.42
N ARG A 158 -11.42 1.62 -10.59
CA ARG A 158 -10.20 0.97 -11.06
C ARG A 158 -9.48 0.21 -9.94
N ARG A 159 -8.82 -0.89 -10.32
CA ARG A 159 -7.78 -1.56 -9.51
C ARG A 159 -6.41 -1.22 -10.09
N PHE A 160 -5.41 -1.08 -9.22
CA PHE A 160 -4.05 -0.75 -9.60
C PHE A 160 -3.10 -1.93 -9.36
N GLU A 161 -1.98 -1.95 -10.08
CA GLU A 161 -0.94 -2.99 -9.92
C GLU A 161 0.10 -2.66 -8.82
N PHE A 162 -0.18 -1.68 -7.97
CA PHE A 162 0.64 -1.33 -6.81
C PHE A 162 -0.12 -1.50 -5.49
N GLY A 163 0.58 -1.33 -4.38
CA GLY A 163 0.00 -1.49 -3.04
C GLY A 163 -0.36 -2.95 -2.72
N GLY A 164 0.20 -3.91 -3.48
CA GLY A 164 -0.05 -5.33 -3.27
C GLY A 164 0.41 -5.79 -1.89
N CYS A 165 -0.51 -6.43 -1.16
CA CYS A 165 -0.25 -7.10 0.11
C CYS A 165 -1.24 -8.26 0.29
N ARG A 166 -1.01 -9.06 1.32
CA ARG A 166 -1.93 -10.09 1.73
C ARG A 166 -2.20 -10.00 3.23
N LEU A 167 -3.43 -10.16 3.62
CA LEU A 167 -3.80 -10.37 5.01
C LEU A 167 -3.62 -11.85 5.30
N SER A 168 -2.77 -12.18 6.25
CA SER A 168 -2.40 -13.57 6.50
C SER A 168 -2.41 -13.89 7.99
N ILE A 169 -2.75 -15.13 8.29
CA ILE A 169 -2.58 -15.69 9.63
C ILE A 169 -1.13 -16.11 9.80
N ALA A 170 -0.55 -15.75 10.93
CA ALA A 170 0.77 -16.21 11.34
C ALA A 170 0.73 -16.73 12.78
N ILE A 171 1.51 -17.78 13.02
CA ILE A 171 1.64 -18.45 14.32
C ILE A 171 3.11 -18.42 14.77
N PRO A 172 3.43 -18.67 16.06
CA PRO A 172 4.80 -18.88 16.51
C PRO A 172 5.51 -19.91 15.65
N ALA A 173 6.77 -19.64 15.29
CA ALA A 173 7.53 -20.45 14.34
C ALA A 173 7.77 -21.90 14.82
N ASP A 174 7.80 -22.10 16.12
CA ASP A 174 7.96 -23.39 16.81
C ASP A 174 6.66 -24.21 16.88
N GLN A 175 5.48 -23.62 16.62
CA GLN A 175 4.22 -24.33 16.59
C GLN A 175 4.03 -25.07 15.26
N GLU A 176 3.47 -26.29 15.33
CA GLU A 176 3.06 -27.05 14.15
C GLU A 176 1.74 -26.49 13.58
N TRP A 177 1.69 -26.26 12.27
CA TRP A 177 0.46 -25.88 11.60
C TRP A 177 -0.38 -27.11 11.24
N LYS A 178 -1.61 -27.15 11.75
CA LYS A 178 -2.55 -28.27 11.54
C LYS A 178 -3.85 -27.85 10.81
N GLY A 179 -3.78 -26.73 10.09
CA GLY A 179 -4.95 -26.16 9.42
C GLY A 179 -5.67 -25.12 10.29
N LEU A 180 -6.61 -24.40 9.65
CA LEU A 180 -7.35 -23.31 10.29
C LEU A 180 -8.21 -23.80 11.48
N GLU A 181 -8.65 -25.05 11.44
CA GLU A 181 -9.42 -25.70 12.49
C GLU A 181 -8.68 -25.72 13.84
N SER A 182 -7.34 -25.74 13.80
CA SER A 182 -6.50 -25.72 15.01
C SER A 182 -6.58 -24.38 15.76
N LEU A 183 -7.07 -23.34 15.11
CA LEU A 183 -7.26 -22.01 15.71
C LEU A 183 -8.69 -21.77 16.20
N ASN A 184 -9.57 -22.79 16.14
CA ASN A 184 -10.94 -22.65 16.63
C ASN A 184 -10.97 -22.33 18.13
N GLY A 185 -11.60 -21.22 18.49
CA GLY A 185 -11.70 -20.71 19.87
C GLY A 185 -10.44 -20.02 20.40
N CYS A 186 -9.35 -19.97 19.62
CA CYS A 186 -8.10 -19.30 19.98
C CYS A 186 -8.25 -17.77 20.00
N ARG A 187 -7.34 -17.08 20.69
CA ARG A 187 -7.21 -15.63 20.63
C ARG A 187 -6.33 -15.25 19.44
N ILE A 188 -6.85 -14.42 18.56
CA ILE A 188 -6.11 -13.95 17.38
C ILE A 188 -6.01 -12.43 17.43
N ALA A 189 -4.78 -11.92 17.42
CA ALA A 189 -4.55 -10.48 17.36
C ALA A 189 -4.64 -9.99 15.91
N THR A 190 -5.38 -8.90 15.69
CA THR A 190 -5.59 -8.36 14.34
C THR A 190 -6.05 -6.91 14.38
N SER A 191 -5.75 -6.17 13.31
CA SER A 191 -6.38 -4.89 12.97
C SER A 191 -7.51 -5.02 11.93
N TYR A 192 -7.79 -6.27 11.46
CA TYR A 192 -8.79 -6.60 10.44
C TYR A 192 -9.80 -7.64 10.95
N PRO A 193 -10.58 -7.33 12.01
CA PRO A 193 -11.45 -8.32 12.64
C PRO A 193 -12.60 -8.80 11.77
N GLN A 194 -13.11 -7.97 10.84
CA GLN A 194 -14.25 -8.36 10.01
C GLN A 194 -13.84 -9.29 8.87
N LEU A 195 -12.72 -9.02 8.21
CA LEU A 195 -12.16 -9.91 7.19
C LEU A 195 -11.79 -11.26 7.80
N LEU A 196 -11.15 -11.26 8.97
CA LEU A 196 -10.83 -12.49 9.67
C LEU A 196 -12.10 -13.25 10.08
N LYS A 197 -13.11 -12.53 10.57
CA LYS A 197 -14.40 -13.12 10.93
C LYS A 197 -15.09 -13.77 9.73
N SER A 198 -15.12 -13.09 8.58
CA SER A 198 -15.70 -13.66 7.35
C SER A 198 -15.01 -14.97 6.97
N CYS A 199 -13.67 -15.01 7.02
CA CYS A 199 -12.91 -16.22 6.72
C CYS A 199 -13.20 -17.38 7.67
N PHE A 200 -13.40 -17.10 8.95
CA PHE A 200 -13.74 -18.12 9.96
C PHE A 200 -15.20 -18.59 9.84
N ASP A 201 -16.13 -17.64 9.63
CA ASP A 201 -17.55 -17.94 9.47
C ASP A 201 -17.81 -18.84 8.26
N GLU A 202 -17.10 -18.65 7.14
CA GLU A 202 -17.19 -19.50 5.93
C GLU A 202 -16.82 -20.96 6.20
N ARG A 203 -16.02 -21.22 7.23
CA ARG A 203 -15.59 -22.56 7.64
C ARG A 203 -16.32 -23.08 8.90
N GLY A 204 -17.29 -22.30 9.42
CA GLY A 204 -18.01 -22.65 10.65
C GLY A 204 -17.14 -22.61 11.91
N LEU A 205 -16.05 -21.83 11.89
CA LEU A 205 -15.11 -21.69 12.97
C LEU A 205 -15.36 -20.39 13.75
N ALA A 206 -14.86 -20.31 14.98
CA ALA A 206 -14.91 -19.13 15.81
C ALA A 206 -13.55 -18.80 16.41
N PHE A 207 -13.28 -17.54 16.68
CA PHE A 207 -12.09 -17.08 17.37
C PHE A 207 -12.42 -15.95 18.34
N LYS A 208 -11.48 -15.62 19.23
CA LYS A 208 -11.58 -14.50 20.17
C LYS A 208 -10.69 -13.36 19.64
N PRO A 209 -11.25 -12.23 19.18
CA PRO A 209 -10.45 -11.15 18.64
C PRO A 209 -9.67 -10.43 19.75
N CYS A 210 -8.37 -10.21 19.53
CA CYS A 210 -7.54 -9.27 20.26
C CYS A 210 -7.25 -8.07 19.33
N LEU A 211 -8.02 -6.99 19.49
CA LEU A 211 -7.94 -5.84 18.58
C LEU A 211 -6.71 -5.00 18.89
N LEU A 212 -5.85 -4.81 17.89
CA LEU A 212 -4.69 -3.95 17.93
C LEU A 212 -4.68 -3.04 16.70
N THR A 213 -4.24 -1.80 16.87
CA THR A 213 -4.16 -0.80 15.79
C THR A 213 -2.75 -0.68 15.20
N GLY A 214 -1.86 -1.62 15.48
CA GLY A 214 -0.47 -1.70 15.02
C GLY A 214 0.34 -2.59 15.93
N SER A 215 1.56 -2.95 15.50
CA SER A 215 2.48 -3.86 16.20
C SER A 215 1.83 -5.18 16.60
N VAL A 216 0.98 -5.71 15.72
CA VAL A 216 0.21 -6.94 15.95
C VAL A 216 1.13 -8.14 16.15
N GLU A 217 2.28 -8.13 15.49
CA GLU A 217 3.31 -9.16 15.51
C GLU A 217 3.93 -9.44 16.90
N VAL A 218 3.82 -8.50 17.84
CA VAL A 218 4.34 -8.71 19.20
C VAL A 218 3.35 -9.44 20.12
N ALA A 219 2.08 -9.56 19.72
CA ALA A 219 1.00 -10.05 20.58
C ALA A 219 1.22 -11.49 21.10
N PRO A 220 1.67 -12.47 20.30
CA PRO A 220 1.94 -13.81 20.81
C PRO A 220 3.06 -13.83 21.85
N ARG A 221 4.14 -13.12 21.60
CA ARG A 221 5.27 -13.04 22.53
C ARG A 221 4.89 -12.33 23.84
N ALA A 222 3.95 -11.41 23.80
CA ALA A 222 3.40 -10.73 24.97
C ALA A 222 2.32 -11.55 25.70
N GLY A 223 1.95 -12.75 25.22
CA GLY A 223 0.92 -13.59 25.80
C GLY A 223 -0.52 -13.05 25.61
N LEU A 224 -0.70 -12.11 24.69
CA LEU A 224 -1.99 -11.49 24.39
C LEU A 224 -2.83 -12.32 23.44
N ALA A 225 -2.21 -13.07 22.55
CA ALA A 225 -2.87 -13.87 21.54
C ALA A 225 -2.09 -15.16 21.24
N ASP A 226 -2.78 -16.15 20.70
CA ASP A 226 -2.21 -17.45 20.33
C ASP A 226 -1.69 -17.42 18.88
N ALA A 227 -2.28 -16.56 18.05
CA ALA A 227 -1.92 -16.29 16.66
C ALA A 227 -2.16 -14.82 16.32
N ILE A 228 -1.71 -14.41 15.15
CA ILE A 228 -2.03 -13.09 14.58
C ILE A 228 -2.66 -13.21 13.20
N CYS A 229 -3.40 -12.17 12.80
CA CYS A 229 -3.81 -11.96 11.42
C CYS A 229 -3.50 -10.52 11.05
N ASP A 230 -2.49 -10.33 10.18
CA ASP A 230 -2.02 -9.00 9.82
C ASP A 230 -1.53 -8.95 8.36
N LEU A 231 -1.26 -7.73 7.88
CA LEU A 231 -0.77 -7.51 6.52
C LEU A 231 0.67 -7.97 6.35
N VAL A 232 0.86 -8.83 5.37
CA VAL A 232 2.16 -9.36 5.00
C VAL A 232 2.52 -8.88 3.59
N SER A 233 3.71 -8.30 3.46
CA SER A 233 4.31 -7.93 2.19
C SER A 233 5.43 -8.92 1.84
N SER A 234 6.58 -8.85 2.51
CA SER A 234 7.70 -9.76 2.34
C SER A 234 7.78 -10.87 3.39
N GLY A 235 7.14 -10.70 4.55
CA GLY A 235 7.24 -11.62 5.68
C GLY A 235 8.38 -11.33 6.65
N ALA A 236 9.31 -10.43 6.32
CA ALA A 236 10.49 -10.16 7.15
C ALA A 236 10.14 -9.71 8.59
N THR A 237 9.06 -8.94 8.77
CA THR A 237 8.61 -8.53 10.10
C THR A 237 8.11 -9.71 10.92
N LEU A 238 7.42 -10.67 10.30
CA LEU A 238 6.97 -11.89 10.97
C LEU A 238 8.17 -12.72 11.46
N GLU A 239 9.13 -12.99 10.57
CA GLU A 239 10.34 -13.74 10.87
C GLU A 239 11.14 -13.10 12.00
N ALA A 240 11.32 -11.77 11.96
CA ALA A 240 12.03 -11.02 13.00
C ALA A 240 11.35 -11.13 14.39
N ASN A 241 10.04 -11.42 14.43
CA ASN A 241 9.27 -11.61 15.66
C ASN A 241 9.04 -13.10 16.02
N GLY A 242 9.71 -14.03 15.31
CA GLY A 242 9.60 -15.46 15.56
C GLY A 242 8.25 -16.06 15.14
N LEU A 243 7.63 -15.47 14.13
CA LEU A 243 6.36 -15.92 13.55
C LEU A 243 6.58 -16.49 12.16
N LYS A 244 5.72 -17.42 11.75
CA LYS A 244 5.62 -17.91 10.38
C LYS A 244 4.22 -17.72 9.83
N GLU A 245 4.14 -17.27 8.59
CA GLU A 245 2.90 -17.18 7.82
C GLU A 245 2.40 -18.59 7.49
N VAL A 246 1.11 -18.83 7.70
CA VAL A 246 0.53 -20.18 7.50
C VAL A 246 -0.70 -20.21 6.62
N GLU A 247 -1.48 -19.13 6.57
CA GLU A 247 -2.72 -19.07 5.77
C GLU A 247 -2.95 -17.66 5.26
N VAL A 248 -3.32 -17.52 3.99
CA VAL A 248 -3.69 -16.22 3.41
C VAL A 248 -5.21 -16.06 3.49
N VAL A 249 -5.66 -15.05 4.23
CA VAL A 249 -7.07 -14.71 4.44
C VAL A 249 -7.61 -13.86 3.28
N TYR A 250 -6.84 -12.85 2.87
CA TYR A 250 -7.27 -11.91 1.84
C TYR A 250 -6.08 -11.37 1.05
N ARG A 251 -6.24 -11.22 -0.28
CA ARG A 251 -5.24 -10.56 -1.14
C ARG A 251 -5.76 -9.20 -1.54
N SER A 252 -4.91 -8.19 -1.43
CA SER A 252 -5.26 -6.80 -1.62
C SER A 252 -4.31 -6.11 -2.60
N LYS A 253 -4.88 -5.24 -3.42
CA LYS A 253 -4.18 -4.23 -4.22
C LYS A 253 -4.79 -2.86 -3.94
N ALA A 254 -4.12 -1.81 -4.40
CA ALA A 254 -4.71 -0.48 -4.36
C ALA A 254 -5.87 -0.36 -5.37
N CYS A 255 -6.89 0.42 -5.01
CA CYS A 255 -8.02 0.71 -5.88
C CYS A 255 -8.43 2.17 -5.80
N LEU A 256 -9.12 2.63 -6.85
CA LEU A 256 -9.82 3.90 -6.92
C LEU A 256 -11.32 3.65 -6.80
N ILE A 257 -11.93 4.23 -5.79
CA ILE A 257 -13.37 4.19 -5.56
C ILE A 257 -13.98 5.58 -5.70
N ALA A 258 -15.24 5.63 -6.05
CA ALA A 258 -16.03 6.86 -6.14
C ALA A 258 -17.28 6.77 -5.27
N LYS A 259 -17.77 7.91 -4.81
CA LYS A 259 -19.09 8.01 -4.20
C LYS A 259 -20.17 7.43 -5.13
N ASN A 260 -21.24 6.91 -4.54
CA ASN A 260 -22.33 6.31 -5.30
C ASN A 260 -23.13 7.36 -6.10
N ASP A 261 -23.27 8.58 -5.57
CA ASP A 261 -24.00 9.64 -6.21
C ASP A 261 -23.37 10.06 -7.54
N PRO A 262 -24.17 10.39 -8.56
CA PRO A 262 -23.66 10.88 -9.84
C PRO A 262 -22.87 12.17 -9.65
N PHE A 263 -21.89 12.38 -10.51
CA PHE A 263 -21.16 13.63 -10.61
C PHE A 263 -21.95 14.63 -11.48
N ASP A 264 -21.69 15.91 -11.27
CA ASP A 264 -22.06 16.91 -12.29
C ASP A 264 -21.19 16.72 -13.56
N ALA A 265 -21.61 17.32 -14.67
CA ALA A 265 -20.96 17.14 -15.97
C ALA A 265 -19.46 17.54 -15.98
N GLU A 266 -19.08 18.56 -15.20
CA GLU A 266 -17.69 19.03 -15.12
C GLU A 266 -16.80 18.03 -14.37
N LYS A 267 -17.29 17.53 -13.26
CA LYS A 267 -16.57 16.49 -12.48
C LYS A 267 -16.51 15.17 -13.23
N GLU A 268 -17.60 14.75 -13.90
CA GLU A 268 -17.61 13.52 -14.70
C GLU A 268 -16.55 13.57 -15.79
N ALA A 269 -16.50 14.67 -16.58
CA ALA A 269 -15.48 14.85 -17.61
C ALA A 269 -14.04 14.85 -17.03
N LEU A 270 -13.86 15.37 -15.80
CA LEU A 270 -12.56 15.36 -15.14
C LEU A 270 -12.19 13.95 -14.65
N VAL A 271 -13.14 13.18 -14.13
CA VAL A 271 -12.95 11.79 -13.71
C VAL A 271 -12.58 10.93 -14.91
N GLU A 272 -13.33 11.03 -16.02
CA GLU A 272 -13.01 10.31 -17.26
C GLU A 272 -11.61 10.63 -17.77
N LYS A 273 -11.23 11.92 -17.80
CA LYS A 273 -9.87 12.35 -18.16
C LYS A 273 -8.80 11.72 -17.27
N LEU A 274 -9.03 11.65 -15.96
CA LEU A 274 -8.10 11.05 -15.02
C LEU A 274 -8.01 9.54 -15.21
N LEU A 275 -9.13 8.86 -15.44
CA LEU A 275 -9.16 7.41 -15.69
C LEU A 275 -8.37 7.03 -16.95
N VAL A 276 -8.55 7.76 -18.06
CA VAL A 276 -7.77 7.56 -19.29
C VAL A 276 -6.28 7.75 -19.03
N ARG A 277 -5.89 8.79 -18.29
CA ARG A 277 -4.50 9.04 -17.93
C ARG A 277 -3.91 7.96 -17.00
N MET A 278 -4.68 7.52 -16.00
CA MET A 278 -4.29 6.43 -15.10
C MET A 278 -4.10 5.12 -15.89
N GLN A 279 -4.94 4.87 -16.89
CA GLN A 279 -4.76 3.73 -17.79
C GLN A 279 -3.45 3.83 -18.56
N GLY A 280 -3.18 4.97 -19.18
CA GLY A 280 -1.95 5.19 -19.92
C GLY A 280 -0.69 5.08 -19.06
N VAL A 281 -0.73 5.55 -17.81
CA VAL A 281 0.36 5.41 -16.84
C VAL A 281 0.55 3.94 -16.43
N SER A 282 -0.53 3.19 -16.20
CA SER A 282 -0.45 1.76 -15.85
C SER A 282 0.12 0.94 -17.00
N ARG A 283 -0.40 1.09 -18.22
CA ARG A 283 0.11 0.39 -19.40
C ARG A 283 1.58 0.70 -19.69
N ALA A 284 1.98 1.97 -19.52
CA ALA A 284 3.36 2.37 -19.69
C ALA A 284 4.33 1.68 -18.71
N ARG A 285 3.86 1.30 -17.52
CA ARG A 285 4.67 0.52 -16.56
C ARG A 285 4.88 -0.93 -17.01
N GLU A 286 3.86 -1.51 -17.63
CA GLU A 286 3.83 -2.91 -18.08
C GLU A 286 4.52 -3.10 -19.43
N CYS A 287 4.78 -2.01 -20.16
CA CYS A 287 5.36 -2.03 -21.49
C CYS A 287 6.78 -1.46 -21.53
N LYS A 288 7.53 -1.92 -22.51
CA LYS A 288 8.86 -1.38 -22.86
C LYS A 288 8.85 -0.98 -24.33
N TYR A 289 9.55 0.09 -24.63
CA TYR A 289 9.87 0.45 -26.01
C TYR A 289 11.15 -0.26 -26.41
N ILE A 290 11.06 -1.08 -27.45
CA ILE A 290 12.16 -1.86 -27.95
C ILE A 290 12.58 -1.30 -29.31
N MET A 291 13.86 -1.09 -29.48
CA MET A 291 14.48 -0.78 -30.76
C MET A 291 15.63 -1.76 -30.98
N LEU A 292 15.73 -2.30 -32.19
CA LEU A 292 16.82 -3.17 -32.59
C LEU A 292 17.04 -3.13 -34.10
N HIS A 293 18.18 -3.61 -34.54
CA HIS A 293 18.45 -3.91 -35.96
C HIS A 293 18.28 -5.41 -36.19
N ALA A 294 17.61 -5.79 -37.26
CA ALA A 294 17.36 -7.20 -37.60
C ALA A 294 17.65 -7.49 -39.08
N PRO A 295 18.15 -8.69 -39.38
CA PRO A 295 18.24 -9.14 -40.78
C PRO A 295 16.86 -9.25 -41.41
N LYS A 296 16.66 -8.72 -42.61
CA LYS A 296 15.37 -8.81 -43.33
C LYS A 296 14.90 -10.26 -43.48
N SER A 297 15.85 -11.19 -43.71
CA SER A 297 15.56 -12.62 -43.87
C SER A 297 15.04 -13.33 -42.65
N ARG A 298 15.28 -12.78 -41.44
CA ARG A 298 14.87 -13.37 -40.14
C ARG A 298 13.84 -12.54 -39.40
N LEU A 299 13.26 -11.54 -40.06
CA LEU A 299 12.37 -10.55 -39.41
C LEU A 299 11.17 -11.19 -38.75
N ALA A 300 10.54 -12.18 -39.35
CA ALA A 300 9.41 -12.90 -38.80
C ALA A 300 9.77 -13.64 -37.50
N GLU A 301 10.95 -14.29 -37.48
CA GLU A 301 11.43 -15.01 -36.29
C GLU A 301 11.79 -14.05 -35.16
N VAL A 302 12.45 -12.93 -35.49
CA VAL A 302 12.76 -11.87 -34.53
C VAL A 302 11.49 -11.29 -33.92
N THR A 303 10.48 -11.00 -34.73
CA THR A 303 9.20 -10.46 -34.26
C THR A 303 8.45 -11.47 -33.38
N ALA A 304 8.50 -12.75 -33.71
CA ALA A 304 7.85 -13.81 -32.94
C ALA A 304 8.41 -13.98 -31.51
N LEU A 305 9.67 -13.57 -31.27
CA LEU A 305 10.29 -13.59 -29.94
C LEU A 305 9.88 -12.40 -29.07
N LEU A 306 9.18 -11.41 -29.63
CA LEU A 306 8.85 -10.16 -28.92
C LEU A 306 7.36 -10.15 -28.60
N PRO A 307 6.97 -10.45 -27.36
CA PRO A 307 5.57 -10.58 -26.97
C PRO A 307 4.84 -9.22 -27.06
N GLY A 308 3.61 -9.23 -27.59
CA GLY A 308 2.74 -8.05 -27.71
C GLY A 308 3.10 -7.11 -28.86
N ALA A 309 4.03 -7.49 -29.73
CA ALA A 309 4.41 -6.70 -30.91
C ALA A 309 3.44 -7.00 -32.10
N GLU A 310 2.23 -6.45 -32.03
CA GLU A 310 1.23 -6.72 -33.09
C GLU A 310 1.63 -6.07 -34.43
N HIS A 311 2.20 -4.86 -34.40
CA HIS A 311 2.56 -4.08 -35.59
C HIS A 311 3.88 -3.33 -35.38
N PRO A 312 5.05 -4.01 -35.56
CA PRO A 312 6.34 -3.32 -35.45
C PRO A 312 6.51 -2.30 -36.56
N THR A 313 7.08 -1.15 -36.23
CA THR A 313 7.53 -0.19 -37.24
C THR A 313 8.87 -0.65 -37.81
N ILE A 314 8.92 -0.83 -39.11
CA ILE A 314 10.13 -1.27 -39.84
C ILE A 314 10.63 -0.12 -40.66
N LEU A 315 11.90 0.29 -40.45
CA LEU A 315 12.56 1.35 -41.17
C LEU A 315 13.82 0.83 -41.88
N PRO A 316 14.11 1.34 -43.09
CA PRO A 316 15.38 1.02 -43.76
C PRO A 316 16.56 1.54 -42.92
N LEU A 317 17.61 0.75 -42.85
CA LEU A 317 18.83 1.14 -42.17
C LEU A 317 19.80 1.76 -43.17
N ALA A 318 20.28 2.97 -42.92
CA ALA A 318 21.21 3.65 -43.79
C ALA A 318 22.52 2.85 -43.96
N GLY A 319 22.92 2.62 -45.19
CA GLY A 319 24.14 1.87 -45.52
C GLY A 319 24.03 0.34 -45.35
N SER A 320 22.80 -0.21 -45.23
CA SER A 320 22.58 -1.66 -45.18
C SER A 320 21.36 -2.05 -46.01
N ASP A 321 21.56 -2.92 -46.97
CA ASP A 321 20.48 -3.51 -47.76
C ASP A 321 19.87 -4.74 -47.11
N ASP A 322 20.61 -5.41 -46.22
CA ASP A 322 20.24 -6.67 -45.61
C ASP A 322 19.56 -6.54 -44.22
N HIS A 323 19.69 -5.37 -43.60
CA HIS A 323 19.15 -5.12 -42.24
C HIS A 323 18.13 -3.99 -42.27
N VAL A 324 17.26 -4.03 -41.27
CA VAL A 324 16.26 -3.00 -40.98
C VAL A 324 16.33 -2.60 -39.49
N ALA A 325 15.93 -1.38 -39.20
CA ALA A 325 15.63 -0.98 -37.84
C ALA A 325 14.19 -1.35 -37.51
N LEU A 326 13.99 -1.99 -36.35
CA LEU A 326 12.71 -2.44 -35.83
C LEU A 326 12.41 -1.67 -34.56
N HIS A 327 11.24 -1.07 -34.50
CA HIS A 327 10.73 -0.39 -33.30
C HIS A 327 9.39 -0.99 -32.90
N MET A 328 9.19 -1.20 -31.60
CA MET A 328 7.91 -1.69 -31.10
C MET A 328 7.70 -1.38 -29.63
N VAL A 329 6.46 -1.47 -29.20
CA VAL A 329 6.08 -1.57 -27.79
C VAL A 329 5.86 -3.04 -27.50
N SER A 330 6.55 -3.57 -26.51
CA SER A 330 6.38 -4.95 -26.04
C SER A 330 5.82 -4.94 -24.63
N SER A 331 4.86 -5.79 -24.36
CA SER A 331 4.45 -6.12 -23.00
C SER A 331 5.61 -6.82 -22.32
N GLU A 332 5.86 -6.43 -21.12
CA GLU A 332 6.94 -6.75 -20.19
C GLU A 332 7.80 -8.00 -20.46
N SER A 333 8.98 -7.92 -19.91
CA SER A 333 9.97 -8.98 -19.71
C SER A 333 10.73 -9.45 -20.95
N LEU A 334 11.44 -8.49 -21.58
CA LEU A 334 12.63 -8.90 -22.30
C LEU A 334 13.70 -9.29 -21.27
N PHE A 335 13.72 -10.56 -20.93
CA PHE A 335 14.79 -11.14 -20.13
C PHE A 335 16.06 -11.28 -20.98
N TRP A 336 17.19 -11.43 -20.32
CA TRP A 336 18.48 -11.62 -20.98
C TRP A 336 18.46 -12.79 -21.96
N GLU A 337 17.75 -13.87 -21.64
CA GLU A 337 17.58 -15.06 -22.47
C GLU A 337 16.91 -14.72 -23.82
N THR A 338 15.89 -13.87 -23.81
CA THR A 338 15.23 -13.41 -25.05
C THR A 338 16.16 -12.53 -25.87
N MET A 339 16.95 -11.67 -25.23
CA MET A 339 17.95 -10.83 -25.92
C MET A 339 19.06 -11.68 -26.54
N GLU A 340 19.48 -12.76 -25.88
CA GLU A 340 20.46 -13.72 -26.42
C GLU A 340 19.91 -14.47 -27.63
N GLN A 341 18.63 -14.89 -27.58
CA GLN A 341 17.95 -15.52 -28.71
C GLN A 341 17.82 -14.55 -29.90
N LEU A 342 17.44 -13.31 -29.66
CA LEU A 342 17.42 -12.26 -30.70
C LEU A 342 18.78 -12.07 -31.32
N LYS A 343 19.85 -12.05 -30.52
CA LYS A 343 21.22 -11.94 -30.99
C LYS A 343 21.64 -13.15 -31.81
N ALA A 344 21.22 -14.37 -31.46
CA ALA A 344 21.46 -15.60 -32.21
C ALA A 344 20.76 -15.58 -33.59
N LEU A 345 19.63 -14.86 -33.71
CA LEU A 345 18.95 -14.60 -34.98
C LEU A 345 19.62 -13.49 -35.82
N GLY A 346 20.73 -12.92 -35.35
CA GLY A 346 21.47 -11.86 -36.05
C GLY A 346 20.97 -10.44 -35.69
N ALA A 347 20.12 -10.30 -34.70
CA ALA A 347 19.75 -8.97 -34.22
C ALA A 347 20.93 -8.27 -33.54
N SER A 348 20.98 -6.95 -33.67
CA SER A 348 22.01 -6.10 -33.08
C SER A 348 21.43 -4.78 -32.61
N SER A 349 22.22 -3.98 -31.88
CA SER A 349 21.80 -2.68 -31.34
C SER A 349 20.48 -2.75 -30.57
N ILE A 350 20.31 -3.79 -29.76
CA ILE A 350 19.06 -4.03 -29.00
C ILE A 350 19.00 -3.06 -27.84
N LEU A 351 18.00 -2.18 -27.85
CA LEU A 351 17.71 -1.20 -26.81
C LEU A 351 16.32 -1.47 -26.21
N VAL A 352 16.26 -1.48 -24.89
CA VAL A 352 15.00 -1.64 -24.12
C VAL A 352 14.84 -0.42 -23.25
N LEU A 353 13.85 0.40 -23.54
CA LEU A 353 13.62 1.69 -22.89
C LEU A 353 12.31 1.68 -22.07
N PRO A 354 12.31 2.26 -20.89
CA PRO A 354 11.07 2.45 -20.14
C PRO A 354 10.17 3.46 -20.86
N ILE A 355 8.85 3.21 -20.79
CA ILE A 355 7.85 4.14 -21.30
C ILE A 355 7.29 4.93 -20.12
N GLU A 356 7.28 6.25 -20.19
CA GLU A 356 6.73 7.07 -19.12
C GLU A 356 5.22 7.16 -19.18
N LYS A 357 4.66 7.32 -20.36
CA LYS A 357 3.22 7.49 -20.61
C LYS A 357 2.87 6.88 -21.97
N MET A 358 1.72 6.24 -22.02
CA MET A 358 1.19 5.66 -23.24
C MET A 358 -0.30 6.00 -23.35
N MET A 359 -0.75 6.40 -24.52
CA MET A 359 -2.15 6.70 -24.81
C MET A 359 -2.47 6.07 -26.16
N GLU A 360 -3.52 5.28 -26.21
CA GLU A 360 -4.13 4.70 -27.42
C GLU A 360 -5.38 5.46 -27.81
#